data_ab3c755c82ce20f6426fc62b38545bf7
#
_entry.id   ab3c755c82ce20f6426fc62b38545bf7
#
_cell.length_a   1.000
_cell.length_b   1.000
_cell.length_c   1.000
_cell.angle_alpha   90.00
_cell.angle_beta   90.00
_cell.angle_gamma   90.00
#
_symmetry.space_group_name_H-M   'P 1'
#
loop_
_entity.id
_entity.type
_entity.pdbx_description
1 polymer ?
#
loop_
_entity_poly.entity_id
_entity_poly.type
_entity_poly.pdbx_seq_one_letter_code
_entity_poly.pdbx_strand_id
1 'polypeptide(L)'
;HLSIRRQRQMCIRDRIASNVYISDSDWHDTYDRILTPGISLEIHISENAWIGEGSKITKGVKIGKNSIVGLGSIVTSDIPDNSIFGGNPAKKIGEIDINKLTRTREDLFLNKDYKNLMRFLIKEDLKDNNIFKWLRTIFYRKKGD
;
A
#
# COMPACT_ATOMS: atom_id res chain seq x y z
N HIS A 1 -16.13 16.20 16.50
CA HIS A 1 -15.44 16.28 15.20
C HIS A 1 -16.31 15.62 14.13
N LEU A 2 -17.11 16.39 13.40
CA LEU A 2 -17.78 15.93 12.19
C LEU A 2 -16.79 16.06 11.03
N SER A 3 -15.98 15.04 10.81
CA SER A 3 -15.28 14.89 9.55
C SER A 3 -16.30 14.41 8.52
N ILE A 4 -16.74 15.29 7.62
CA ILE A 4 -17.50 14.91 6.45
C ILE A 4 -16.53 14.15 5.54
N ARG A 5 -16.50 12.85 5.71
CA ARG A 5 -15.69 11.96 4.87
C ARG A 5 -16.34 11.90 3.48
N ARG A 6 -15.81 12.64 2.53
CA ARG A 6 -16.13 12.40 1.13
C ARG A 6 -15.59 11.01 0.75
N GLN A 7 -16.31 10.33 -0.13
CA GLN A 7 -16.09 8.93 -0.45
C GLN A 7 -14.67 8.67 -0.94
N ARG A 8 -14.03 7.68 -0.34
CA ARG A 8 -12.81 7.06 -0.85
C ARG A 8 -13.26 5.89 -1.72
N GLN A 9 -13.05 5.97 -3.01
CA GLN A 9 -13.23 4.82 -3.88
C GLN A 9 -11.97 3.95 -3.81
N MET A 10 -12.11 2.78 -3.23
CA MET A 10 -11.06 1.76 -3.13
C MET A 10 -11.60 0.46 -3.73
N CYS A 11 -10.84 -0.14 -4.62
CA CYS A 11 -11.20 -1.42 -5.21
C CYS A 11 -10.84 -2.58 -4.28
N ILE A 12 -11.66 -3.62 -4.26
CA ILE A 12 -11.41 -4.86 -3.50
C ILE A 12 -10.07 -5.53 -3.85
N ARG A 13 -9.51 -5.18 -5.01
CA ARG A 13 -8.26 -5.73 -5.56
C ARG A 13 -7.00 -5.02 -5.11
N ASP A 14 -7.13 -3.92 -4.36
CA ASP A 14 -6.01 -3.11 -3.92
C ASP A 14 -5.27 -3.75 -2.75
N ARG A 15 -3.98 -3.43 -2.66
CA ARG A 15 -3.12 -3.83 -1.54
C ARG A 15 -2.72 -2.61 -0.76
N ILE A 16 -3.32 -2.41 0.40
CA ILE A 16 -2.94 -1.36 1.33
C ILE A 16 -2.20 -2.01 2.49
N ALA A 17 -0.94 -1.67 2.65
CA ALA A 17 -0.11 -2.18 3.73
C ALA A 17 -0.43 -1.51 5.07
N SER A 18 0.23 -1.95 6.13
CA SER A 18 0.05 -1.41 7.47
C SER A 18 0.45 0.06 7.57
N ASN A 19 -0.15 0.79 8.51
CA ASN A 19 0.19 2.18 8.81
C ASN A 19 0.05 3.18 7.65
N VAL A 20 -0.70 2.84 6.60
CA VAL A 20 -0.99 3.78 5.52
C VAL A 20 -1.98 4.84 6.01
N TYR A 21 -1.63 6.11 5.83
CA TYR A 21 -2.48 7.24 6.16
C TYR A 21 -3.10 7.84 4.90
N ILE A 22 -4.41 7.92 4.83
CA ILE A 22 -5.16 8.49 3.70
C ILE A 22 -6.06 9.61 4.23
N SER A 23 -5.81 10.84 3.79
CA SER A 23 -6.61 12.00 4.18
C SER A 23 -7.16 12.72 2.97
N ASP A 24 -8.46 12.78 2.87
CA ASP A 24 -9.21 13.46 1.82
C ASP A 24 -9.51 14.94 2.13
N SER A 25 -9.06 15.43 3.28
CA SER A 25 -9.29 16.81 3.69
C SER A 25 -8.13 17.38 4.49
N ASP A 26 -8.02 18.72 4.44
CA ASP A 26 -7.27 19.48 5.42
C ASP A 26 -8.10 19.64 6.71
N TRP A 27 -7.44 19.85 7.82
CA TRP A 27 -8.11 20.04 9.12
C TRP A 27 -8.78 21.42 9.23
N HIS A 28 -8.18 22.42 8.59
CA HIS A 28 -8.63 23.83 8.62
C HIS A 28 -8.12 24.54 7.36
N ASP A 29 -8.63 25.73 7.11
CA ASP A 29 -8.15 26.59 6.04
C ASP A 29 -6.71 27.08 6.30
N THR A 30 -6.02 27.47 5.24
CA THR A 30 -4.63 27.92 5.31
C THR A 30 -4.50 29.26 6.04
N TYR A 31 -5.45 30.16 5.86
CA TYR A 31 -5.43 31.53 6.39
C TYR A 31 -6.29 31.67 7.64
N ASP A 32 -7.50 31.11 7.62
CA ASP A 32 -8.37 31.05 8.81
C ASP A 32 -8.37 29.65 9.41
N ARG A 33 -7.51 29.44 10.40
CA ARG A 33 -7.29 28.15 11.04
C ARG A 33 -8.23 27.85 12.19
N ILE A 34 -9.20 28.75 12.45
CA ILE A 34 -10.10 28.66 13.63
C ILE A 34 -11.53 28.38 13.19
N LEU A 35 -12.07 29.17 12.27
CA LEU A 35 -13.48 29.14 11.92
C LEU A 35 -13.76 28.46 10.58
N THR A 36 -12.81 28.51 9.66
CA THR A 36 -13.02 27.99 8.31
C THR A 36 -12.54 26.54 8.18
N PRO A 37 -13.43 25.60 7.83
CA PRO A 37 -13.02 24.21 7.59
C PRO A 37 -12.09 24.11 6.38
N GLY A 38 -11.16 23.16 6.44
CA GLY A 38 -10.22 22.91 5.36
C GLY A 38 -10.89 22.34 4.10
N ILE A 39 -10.17 22.41 3.00
CA ILE A 39 -10.64 21.92 1.69
C ILE A 39 -10.61 20.39 1.68
N SER A 40 -11.70 19.78 1.23
CA SER A 40 -11.80 18.34 1.00
C SER A 40 -11.82 18.05 -0.50
N LEU A 41 -10.99 17.09 -0.94
CA LEU A 41 -10.93 16.60 -2.31
C LEU A 41 -10.91 15.08 -2.31
N GLU A 42 -11.66 14.49 -3.22
CA GLU A 42 -11.79 13.05 -3.33
C GLU A 42 -10.44 12.39 -3.67
N ILE A 43 -10.16 11.25 -3.02
CA ILE A 43 -9.02 10.39 -3.36
C ILE A 43 -9.55 9.19 -4.13
N HIS A 44 -8.91 8.89 -5.25
CA HIS A 44 -9.24 7.75 -6.08
C HIS A 44 -8.06 6.78 -6.18
N ILE A 45 -8.26 5.55 -5.73
CA ILE A 45 -7.27 4.46 -5.84
C ILE A 45 -7.82 3.44 -6.83
N SER A 46 -7.14 3.29 -7.96
CA SER A 46 -7.55 2.41 -9.05
C SER A 46 -7.16 0.97 -8.79
N GLU A 47 -7.74 0.08 -9.57
CA GLU A 47 -7.62 -1.37 -9.48
C GLU A 47 -6.17 -1.87 -9.44
N ASN A 48 -5.90 -2.86 -8.58
CA ASN A 48 -4.61 -3.52 -8.40
C ASN A 48 -3.47 -2.57 -7.99
N ALA A 49 -3.77 -1.42 -7.39
CA ALA A 49 -2.77 -0.55 -6.82
C ALA A 49 -2.16 -1.17 -5.55
N TRP A 50 -0.87 -0.96 -5.35
CA TRP A 50 -0.17 -1.40 -4.14
C TRP A 50 0.38 -0.20 -3.38
N ILE A 51 -0.15 0.06 -2.20
CA ILE A 51 0.27 1.14 -1.33
C ILE A 51 1.19 0.57 -0.24
N GLY A 52 2.45 0.95 -0.30
CA GLY A 52 3.48 0.50 0.64
C GLY A 52 3.24 0.98 2.07
N GLU A 53 3.78 0.23 3.02
CA GLU A 53 3.65 0.50 4.45
C GLU A 53 4.09 1.91 4.82
N GLY A 54 3.36 2.54 5.76
CA GLY A 54 3.69 3.86 6.28
C GLY A 54 3.52 5.01 5.27
N SER A 55 3.02 4.76 4.06
CA SER A 55 2.80 5.81 3.06
C SER A 55 1.67 6.74 3.47
N LYS A 56 1.74 7.99 2.97
CA LYS A 56 0.72 9.01 3.22
C LYS A 56 0.17 9.50 1.89
N ILE A 57 -1.16 9.45 1.74
CA ILE A 57 -1.87 9.90 0.55
C ILE A 57 -2.68 11.13 0.91
N THR A 58 -2.42 12.23 0.23
CA THR A 58 -3.11 13.50 0.47
C THR A 58 -4.36 13.66 -0.39
N LYS A 59 -5.20 14.59 0.00
CA LYS A 59 -6.46 14.92 -0.70
C LYS A 59 -6.26 15.15 -2.19
N GLY A 60 -7.27 14.78 -2.97
CA GLY A 60 -7.34 15.04 -4.41
C GLY A 60 -6.46 14.15 -5.28
N VAL A 61 -5.70 13.22 -4.71
CA VAL A 61 -4.78 12.37 -5.45
C VAL A 61 -5.51 11.21 -6.13
N LYS A 62 -5.15 10.94 -7.38
CA LYS A 62 -5.55 9.76 -8.14
C LYS A 62 -4.35 8.81 -8.28
N ILE A 63 -4.52 7.57 -7.86
CA ILE A 63 -3.51 6.51 -8.02
C ILE A 63 -4.00 5.57 -9.11
N GLY A 64 -3.21 5.48 -10.18
CA GLY A 64 -3.54 4.72 -11.37
C GLY A 64 -3.50 3.20 -11.17
N LYS A 65 -4.09 2.49 -12.13
CA LYS A 65 -4.18 1.03 -12.17
C LYS A 65 -2.79 0.39 -12.16
N ASN A 66 -2.65 -0.73 -11.43
CA ASN A 66 -1.41 -1.50 -11.28
C ASN A 66 -0.23 -0.71 -10.70
N SER A 67 -0.43 0.51 -10.19
CA SER A 67 0.66 1.34 -9.69
C SER A 67 1.15 0.90 -8.32
N ILE A 68 2.39 1.22 -8.02
CA ILE A 68 3.01 0.94 -6.72
C ILE A 68 3.44 2.26 -6.07
N VAL A 69 3.03 2.43 -4.83
CA VAL A 69 3.56 3.45 -3.92
C VAL A 69 4.58 2.80 -3.00
N GLY A 70 5.82 3.23 -3.08
CA GLY A 70 6.89 2.71 -2.24
C GLY A 70 6.67 2.97 -0.76
N LEU A 71 7.29 2.15 0.07
CA LEU A 71 7.29 2.25 1.54
C LEU A 71 7.58 3.69 2.01
N GLY A 72 6.82 4.19 2.97
CA GLY A 72 7.04 5.49 3.61
C GLY A 72 6.88 6.72 2.71
N SER A 73 6.33 6.57 1.52
CA SER A 73 6.20 7.65 0.55
C SER A 73 5.10 8.64 0.91
N ILE A 74 5.28 9.91 0.53
CA ILE A 74 4.26 10.96 0.67
C ILE A 74 3.77 11.36 -0.71
N VAL A 75 2.54 10.94 -1.05
CA VAL A 75 1.93 11.17 -2.35
C VAL A 75 1.11 12.44 -2.29
N THR A 76 1.53 13.45 -3.05
CA THR A 76 0.91 14.78 -3.14
C THR A 76 0.44 15.14 -4.55
N SER A 77 0.62 14.22 -5.50
CA SER A 77 0.22 14.39 -6.91
C SER A 77 -0.23 13.06 -7.48
N ASP A 78 -0.95 13.12 -8.58
CA ASP A 78 -1.46 11.94 -9.27
C ASP A 78 -0.34 10.99 -9.71
N ILE A 79 -0.64 9.70 -9.64
CA ILE A 79 0.24 8.62 -10.08
C ILE A 79 -0.40 7.97 -11.31
N PRO A 80 0.27 7.98 -12.48
CA PRO A 80 -0.22 7.32 -13.69
C PRO A 80 -0.31 5.80 -13.53
N ASP A 81 -1.09 5.16 -14.40
CA ASP A 81 -1.16 3.70 -14.48
C ASP A 81 0.21 3.08 -14.67
N ASN A 82 0.39 1.86 -14.17
CA ASN A 82 1.57 1.02 -14.35
C ASN A 82 2.88 1.71 -13.91
N SER A 83 2.83 2.59 -12.93
CA SER A 83 3.97 3.39 -12.47
C SER A 83 4.39 3.02 -11.06
N ILE A 84 5.68 3.16 -10.77
CA ILE A 84 6.24 3.00 -9.43
C ILE A 84 6.70 4.37 -8.95
N PHE A 85 6.14 4.81 -7.82
CA PHE A 85 6.47 6.08 -7.18
C PHE A 85 7.02 5.85 -5.79
N GLY A 86 7.99 6.68 -5.38
CA GLY A 86 8.59 6.58 -4.06
C GLY A 86 9.21 7.90 -3.59
N GLY A 87 9.40 8.01 -2.28
CA GLY A 87 10.05 9.15 -1.63
C GLY A 87 9.09 10.21 -1.06
N ASN A 88 9.65 11.32 -0.61
CA ASN A 88 8.95 12.45 -0.01
C ASN A 88 9.43 13.78 -0.62
N PRO A 89 8.63 14.49 -1.45
CA PRO A 89 7.40 13.99 -2.07
C PRO A 89 7.66 12.83 -3.02
N ALA A 90 6.65 11.97 -3.22
CA ALA A 90 6.76 10.81 -4.09
C ALA A 90 7.03 11.22 -5.54
N LYS A 91 8.03 10.59 -6.16
CA LYS A 91 8.43 10.79 -7.56
C LYS A 91 8.45 9.46 -8.28
N LYS A 92 8.29 9.50 -9.60
CA LYS A 92 8.39 8.29 -10.43
C LYS A 92 9.81 7.72 -10.34
N ILE A 93 9.90 6.45 -9.94
CA ILE A 93 11.16 5.71 -9.82
C ILE A 93 11.22 4.50 -10.75
N GLY A 94 10.10 4.13 -11.38
CA GLY A 94 10.05 3.03 -12.32
C GLY A 94 8.70 2.86 -13.00
N GLU A 95 8.62 1.83 -13.83
CA GLU A 95 7.39 1.39 -14.52
C GLU A 95 7.19 -0.11 -14.32
N ILE A 96 5.93 -0.53 -14.39
CA ILE A 96 5.54 -1.93 -14.30
C ILE A 96 5.37 -2.49 -15.70
N ASP A 97 6.11 -3.51 -16.01
CA ASP A 97 5.91 -4.29 -17.23
C ASP A 97 4.66 -5.17 -17.07
N ILE A 98 3.59 -4.78 -17.75
CA ILE A 98 2.29 -5.44 -17.66
C ILE A 98 2.38 -6.91 -18.09
N ASN A 99 3.27 -7.23 -19.03
CA ASN A 99 3.44 -8.59 -19.55
C ASN A 99 4.00 -9.55 -18.49
N LYS A 100 4.60 -9.01 -17.41
CA LYS A 100 5.11 -9.80 -16.27
C LYS A 100 4.10 -9.95 -15.14
N LEU A 101 2.96 -9.26 -15.20
CA LEU A 101 1.88 -9.42 -14.22
C LEU A 101 1.19 -10.77 -14.44
N THR A 102 1.51 -11.76 -13.62
CA THR A 102 1.00 -13.13 -13.76
C THR A 102 -0.25 -13.38 -12.91
N ARG A 103 -0.42 -12.66 -11.80
CA ARG A 103 -1.52 -12.87 -10.85
C ARG A 103 -1.93 -11.58 -10.16
N THR A 104 -3.22 -11.43 -9.95
CA THR A 104 -3.81 -10.38 -9.12
C THR A 104 -4.27 -10.95 -7.78
N ARG A 105 -4.59 -10.09 -6.81
CA ARG A 105 -5.15 -10.54 -5.54
C ARG A 105 -6.52 -11.21 -5.71
N GLU A 106 -7.26 -10.84 -6.74
CA GLU A 106 -8.55 -11.44 -7.07
C GLU A 106 -8.44 -12.93 -7.38
N ASP A 107 -7.36 -13.33 -8.06
CA ASP A 107 -7.11 -14.74 -8.40
C ASP A 107 -7.07 -15.63 -7.15
N LEU A 108 -6.65 -15.07 -6.00
CA LEU A 108 -6.67 -15.78 -4.73
C LEU A 108 -8.11 -16.09 -4.25
N PHE A 109 -9.05 -15.18 -4.49
CA PHE A 109 -10.44 -15.33 -4.03
C PHE A 109 -11.28 -16.13 -5.03
N LEU A 110 -10.97 -16.07 -6.31
CA LEU A 110 -11.64 -16.83 -7.35
C LEU A 110 -11.22 -18.30 -7.39
N ASN A 111 -10.06 -18.63 -6.82
CA ASN A 111 -9.55 -19.97 -6.77
C ASN A 111 -10.37 -20.81 -5.77
N LYS A 112 -11.09 -21.81 -6.28
CA LYS A 112 -11.89 -22.75 -5.45
C LYS A 112 -11.03 -23.52 -4.43
N ASP A 113 -9.73 -23.61 -4.67
CA ASP A 113 -8.77 -24.33 -3.83
C ASP A 113 -7.92 -23.39 -2.94
N TYR A 114 -8.46 -22.21 -2.65
CA TYR A 114 -7.81 -21.17 -1.84
C TYR A 114 -7.18 -21.70 -0.54
N LYS A 115 -7.86 -22.60 0.17
CA LYS A 115 -7.35 -23.17 1.42
C LYS A 115 -6.07 -23.98 1.23
N ASN A 116 -6.00 -24.76 0.15
CA ASN A 116 -4.82 -25.55 -0.17
C ASN A 116 -3.66 -24.66 -0.66
N LEU A 117 -3.98 -23.65 -1.47
CA LEU A 117 -3.01 -22.65 -1.89
C LEU A 117 -2.40 -21.91 -0.68
N MET A 118 -3.24 -21.45 0.26
CA MET A 118 -2.75 -20.80 1.48
C MET A 118 -1.91 -21.73 2.35
N ARG A 119 -2.31 -22.99 2.50
CA ARG A 119 -1.51 -23.98 3.22
C ARG A 119 -0.16 -24.21 2.54
N PHE A 120 -0.13 -24.27 1.22
CA PHE A 120 1.12 -24.41 0.47
C PHE A 120 2.03 -23.20 0.68
N LEU A 121 1.51 -21.97 0.57
CA LEU A 121 2.27 -20.73 0.79
C LEU A 121 2.84 -20.66 2.21
N ILE A 122 2.02 -20.94 3.22
CA ILE A 122 2.47 -20.98 4.63
C ILE A 122 3.55 -22.05 4.82
N LYS A 123 3.40 -23.21 4.19
CA LYS A 123 4.39 -24.29 4.29
C LYS A 123 5.73 -23.90 3.65
N GLU A 124 5.70 -23.21 2.50
CA GLU A 124 6.93 -22.72 1.85
C GLU A 124 7.59 -21.61 2.68
N ASP A 125 6.83 -20.65 3.20
CA ASP A 125 7.35 -19.57 4.06
C ASP A 125 7.97 -20.13 5.36
N LEU A 126 7.40 -21.20 5.91
CA LEU A 126 7.89 -21.85 7.13
C LEU A 126 8.91 -22.97 6.88
N LYS A 127 9.22 -23.28 5.63
CA LYS A 127 10.11 -24.39 5.24
C LYS A 127 11.47 -24.36 5.94
N ASP A 128 11.99 -23.17 6.13
CA ASP A 128 13.26 -22.91 6.79
C ASP A 128 13.13 -22.57 8.28
N ASN A 129 11.92 -22.46 8.79
CA ASN A 129 11.64 -22.10 10.17
C ASN A 129 11.53 -23.37 11.03
N ASN A 130 12.65 -23.92 11.45
CA ASN A 130 12.69 -25.05 12.35
C ASN A 130 13.42 -24.72 13.65
N ILE A 131 13.14 -25.51 14.70
CA ILE A 131 13.67 -25.28 16.04
C ILE A 131 15.20 -25.29 16.09
N PHE A 132 15.85 -26.09 15.26
CA PHE A 132 17.32 -26.18 15.21
C PHE A 132 17.92 -24.89 14.60
N LYS A 133 17.33 -24.34 13.55
CA LYS A 133 17.76 -23.05 12.99
C LYS A 133 17.53 -21.92 14.00
N TRP A 134 16.39 -21.93 14.69
CA TRP A 134 16.08 -20.95 15.73
C TRP A 134 17.05 -21.04 16.91
N LEU A 135 17.34 -22.24 17.43
CA LEU A 135 18.37 -22.46 18.47
C LEU A 135 19.75 -22.01 17.99
N ARG A 136 20.08 -22.27 16.73
CA ARG A 136 21.35 -21.83 16.16
C ARG A 136 21.48 -20.30 16.15
N THR A 137 20.43 -19.54 15.86
CA THR A 137 20.45 -18.08 15.91
C THR A 137 20.64 -17.54 17.34
N ILE A 138 20.16 -18.26 18.35
CA ILE A 138 20.33 -17.88 19.75
C ILE A 138 21.76 -18.16 20.23
N PHE A 139 22.29 -19.37 19.93
CA PHE A 139 23.57 -19.84 20.50
C PHE A 139 24.78 -19.49 19.63
N TYR A 140 24.62 -19.29 18.34
CA TYR A 140 25.70 -19.01 17.39
C TYR A 140 25.44 -17.74 16.58
N ARG A 141 25.18 -16.65 17.28
CA ARG A 141 25.03 -15.33 16.63
C ARG A 141 26.36 -14.97 15.96
N LYS A 142 26.39 -14.89 14.63
CA LYS A 142 27.57 -14.39 13.91
C LYS A 142 27.72 -12.89 14.23
N LYS A 143 28.98 -12.49 14.52
CA LYS A 143 29.33 -11.07 14.65
C LYS A 143 29.07 -10.40 13.29
N GLY A 144 27.99 -9.60 13.17
CA GLY A 144 27.64 -8.90 11.93
C GLY A 144 26.20 -9.07 11.45
N ASP A 145 25.34 -9.84 12.15
CA ASP A 145 23.89 -9.89 11.90
C ASP A 145 23.15 -8.92 12.83
#